data_fcad1b252075cef22e2799628e8d6262
#
_entry.id   fcad1b252075cef22e2799628e8d6262
#
_cell.length_a   1.000
_cell.length_b   1.000
_cell.length_c   1.000
_cell.angle_alpha   90.00
_cell.angle_beta   90.00
_cell.angle_gamma   90.00
#
_symmetry.space_group_name_H-M   'P 1'
#
loop_
_entity.id
_entity.type
_entity.pdbx_description
1 polymer ?
#
loop_
_entity_poly.entity_id
_entity_poly.type
_entity_poly.pdbx_seq_one_letter_code
_entity_poly.pdbx_strand_id
1 'polypeptide(L)'
;MLPMTSRTVVLFLLLFSSVAMASGGEKKQATHPAGEGAPKASESGGLGGSKVYVSIGPIILPVITDDGPQQIVTMIVSLQVNDTNDSDKVRQQLPRLIDSYMRALYGKLDSNSMRNGVVIDVDFVKRKVTKATEEIMGKGVVEEVLIQAISQRQV
;
A
#
# COMPACT_ATOMS: atom_id res chain seq x y z
N MET A 1 34.42 -1.93 44.60
CA MET A 1 34.25 -0.50 44.95
C MET A 1 33.08 0.02 44.14
N LEU A 2 31.90 0.17 44.77
CA LEU A 2 30.76 0.95 44.30
C LEU A 2 30.98 2.41 44.75
N PRO A 3 30.33 3.42 44.12
CA PRO A 3 29.02 3.88 44.54
C PRO A 3 28.10 4.17 43.32
N MET A 4 26.81 3.88 43.30
CA MET A 4 25.63 4.49 44.00
C MET A 4 25.57 6.01 43.96
N THR A 5 24.60 6.53 43.22
CA THR A 5 23.73 7.70 43.43
C THR A 5 23.07 8.05 42.11
N SER A 6 21.84 8.49 41.90
CA SER A 6 20.83 9.03 42.81
C SER A 6 19.51 9.18 42.02
N ARG A 7 18.46 8.80 42.67
CA ARG A 7 17.05 9.10 42.46
C ARG A 7 16.78 10.55 42.03
N THR A 8 15.94 10.73 41.03
CA THR A 8 15.06 11.90 41.04
C THR A 8 13.69 11.47 40.52
N VAL A 9 12.80 11.24 41.45
CA VAL A 9 11.36 11.18 41.32
C VAL A 9 10.87 12.62 41.16
N VAL A 10 10.23 12.96 40.09
CA VAL A 10 9.39 14.15 39.97
C VAL A 10 7.96 13.73 39.80
N LEU A 11 7.30 13.73 40.92
CA LEU A 11 5.86 13.70 41.11
C LEU A 11 5.30 15.05 40.62
N PHE A 12 4.44 15.05 39.62
CA PHE A 12 3.61 16.20 39.32
C PHE A 12 2.15 15.80 39.45
N LEU A 13 1.60 16.30 40.54
CA LEU A 13 0.25 16.12 41.03
C LEU A 13 -0.61 17.31 40.58
N LEU A 14 -1.86 17.03 40.18
CA LEU A 14 -3.07 17.83 40.24
C LEU A 14 -3.24 19.06 39.31
N LEU A 15 -4.33 19.02 38.52
CA LEU A 15 -5.48 19.85 38.87
C LEU A 15 -6.75 19.41 38.10
N PHE A 16 -7.71 19.00 38.87
CA PHE A 16 -9.12 18.87 38.54
C PHE A 16 -9.69 20.22 38.09
N SER A 17 -10.49 20.20 37.04
CA SER A 17 -11.55 21.20 36.92
C SER A 17 -12.77 20.56 36.26
N SER A 18 -13.74 20.25 37.07
CA SER A 18 -15.10 19.86 36.73
C SER A 18 -15.87 21.12 36.30
N VAL A 19 -16.54 21.07 35.14
CA VAL A 19 -17.71 21.93 34.92
C VAL A 19 -18.82 21.02 34.43
N ALA A 20 -19.78 20.78 35.32
CA ALA A 20 -21.09 20.30 35.02
C ALA A 20 -21.97 21.48 34.64
N MET A 21 -22.70 21.38 33.53
CA MET A 21 -24.01 22.03 33.37
C MET A 21 -24.91 21.20 32.47
N ALA A 22 -26.04 20.98 32.99
CA ALA A 22 -27.14 20.15 32.58
C ALA A 22 -27.96 20.75 31.43
N SER A 23 -28.80 19.86 30.91
CA SER A 23 -30.16 20.07 30.46
C SER A 23 -30.45 19.94 28.97
N GLY A 24 -31.35 19.01 28.70
CA GLY A 24 -32.35 19.19 27.65
C GLY A 24 -32.29 18.18 26.50
N GLY A 25 -32.97 17.09 26.64
CA GLY A 25 -34.06 16.53 25.82
C GLY A 25 -33.78 16.36 24.30
N GLU A 26 -33.82 15.20 23.85
CA GLU A 26 -34.72 14.69 22.85
C GLU A 26 -34.19 13.42 22.16
N LYS A 27 -34.91 12.36 22.26
CA LYS A 27 -34.72 11.11 21.54
C LYS A 27 -34.87 11.35 20.05
N LYS A 28 -33.83 11.09 19.26
CA LYS A 28 -33.99 10.66 17.89
C LYS A 28 -33.03 9.51 17.62
N GLN A 29 -33.64 8.40 17.39
CA GLN A 29 -33.14 7.18 16.86
C GLN A 29 -32.42 7.48 15.53
N ALA A 30 -31.11 7.36 15.49
CA ALA A 30 -30.35 7.42 14.26
C ALA A 30 -29.79 6.04 13.97
N THR A 31 -30.42 5.43 13.00
CA THR A 31 -29.93 4.30 12.22
C THR A 31 -28.49 4.51 11.81
N HIS A 32 -27.64 3.51 12.06
CA HIS A 32 -26.31 3.39 11.46
C HIS A 32 -26.46 3.30 9.94
N PRO A 33 -25.81 4.14 9.15
CA PRO A 33 -25.41 3.76 7.82
C PRO A 33 -24.01 3.15 7.91
N ALA A 34 -23.91 1.89 7.55
CA ALA A 34 -22.65 1.27 7.17
C ALA A 34 -22.05 2.08 6.02
N GLY A 35 -21.04 2.89 6.31
CA GLY A 35 -20.26 3.62 5.31
C GLY A 35 -19.17 2.73 4.79
N GLU A 36 -19.47 1.98 3.75
CA GLU A 36 -18.49 1.42 2.84
C GLU A 36 -17.78 2.59 2.15
N GLY A 37 -16.64 2.99 2.71
CA GLY A 37 -15.70 3.90 2.10
C GLY A 37 -14.83 3.16 1.11
N ALA A 38 -15.37 2.75 -0.04
CA ALA A 38 -14.53 2.44 -1.19
C ALA A 38 -13.82 3.73 -1.61
N PRO A 39 -12.50 3.73 -1.84
CA PRO A 39 -11.83 4.90 -2.37
C PRO A 39 -12.33 5.12 -3.80
N LYS A 40 -13.09 6.20 -3.99
CA LYS A 40 -13.45 6.70 -5.32
C LYS A 40 -12.15 6.97 -6.08
N ALA A 41 -12.01 6.31 -7.23
CA ALA A 41 -11.04 6.69 -8.23
C ALA A 41 -11.24 8.19 -8.53
N SER A 42 -10.22 8.99 -8.27
CA SER A 42 -10.20 10.39 -8.66
C SER A 42 -10.07 10.43 -10.17
N GLU A 43 -11.13 10.79 -10.84
CA GLU A 43 -11.09 11.24 -12.24
C GLU A 43 -10.44 12.62 -12.26
N SER A 44 -9.17 12.66 -12.58
CA SER A 44 -8.44 13.88 -12.89
C SER A 44 -8.73 14.24 -14.35
N GLY A 45 -9.67 15.16 -14.57
CA GLY A 45 -9.93 15.76 -15.86
C GLY A 45 -8.81 16.71 -16.26
N GLY A 46 -8.01 16.34 -17.26
CA GLY A 46 -7.00 17.18 -17.91
C GLY A 46 -7.16 17.11 -19.43
N LEU A 47 -7.19 18.29 -20.08
CA LEU A 47 -7.22 18.50 -21.53
C LEU A 47 -5.95 17.94 -22.19
N GLY A 48 -6.09 16.81 -22.82
CA GLY A 48 -5.04 16.07 -23.55
C GLY A 48 -5.36 14.61 -23.37
N GLY A 49 -5.68 13.84 -24.44
CA GLY A 49 -6.20 12.47 -24.48
C GLY A 49 -6.16 11.78 -23.11
N SER A 50 -7.30 11.61 -22.46
CA SER A 50 -7.36 11.23 -21.05
C SER A 50 -6.79 9.83 -20.88
N LYS A 51 -5.54 9.76 -20.41
CA LYS A 51 -4.92 8.49 -20.04
C LYS A 51 -5.70 7.88 -18.88
N VAL A 52 -6.09 6.65 -19.05
CA VAL A 52 -6.84 5.91 -18.04
C VAL A 52 -5.88 5.10 -17.19
N TYR A 53 -6.04 5.16 -15.87
CA TYR A 53 -5.19 4.43 -14.94
C TYR A 53 -6.00 3.44 -14.12
N VAL A 54 -5.49 2.23 -14.00
CA VAL A 54 -6.05 1.18 -13.13
C VAL A 54 -5.07 0.90 -12.00
N SER A 55 -5.48 1.21 -10.77
CA SER A 55 -4.66 0.93 -9.58
C SER A 55 -4.82 -0.52 -9.13
N ILE A 56 -3.70 -1.17 -8.82
CA ILE A 56 -3.61 -2.54 -8.32
C ILE A 56 -2.86 -2.53 -6.98
N GLY A 57 -3.46 -3.11 -5.98
CA GLY A 57 -2.82 -3.24 -4.69
C GLY A 57 -3.73 -2.82 -3.54
N PRO A 58 -3.20 -2.85 -2.31
CA PRO A 58 -1.81 -3.14 -1.96
C PRO A 58 -1.43 -4.62 -2.14
N ILE A 59 -0.25 -4.87 -2.71
CA ILE A 59 0.35 -6.19 -2.83
C ILE A 59 1.38 -6.33 -1.72
N ILE A 60 1.24 -7.36 -0.89
CA ILE A 60 2.08 -7.58 0.29
C ILE A 60 2.93 -8.82 0.07
N LEU A 61 4.24 -8.67 0.16
CA LEU A 61 5.24 -9.70 -0.11
C LEU A 61 6.22 -9.83 1.05
N PRO A 62 6.43 -11.04 1.60
CA PRO A 62 7.53 -11.27 2.53
C PRO A 62 8.86 -11.34 1.77
N VAL A 63 9.89 -10.73 2.31
CA VAL A 63 11.29 -10.93 1.91
C VAL A 63 11.86 -12.03 2.79
N ILE A 64 12.22 -13.14 2.18
CA ILE A 64 12.74 -14.33 2.85
C ILE A 64 14.23 -14.43 2.56
N THR A 65 15.03 -14.53 3.60
CA THR A 65 16.46 -14.83 3.54
C THR A 65 16.74 -16.20 4.15
N ASP A 66 17.99 -16.62 4.15
CA ASP A 66 18.41 -17.90 4.78
C ASP A 66 18.07 -17.95 6.29
N ASP A 67 17.99 -16.78 6.94
CA ASP A 67 17.60 -16.62 8.35
C ASP A 67 16.08 -16.53 8.58
N GLY A 68 15.27 -16.68 7.52
CA GLY A 68 13.82 -16.59 7.57
C GLY A 68 13.26 -15.27 7.06
N PRO A 69 11.98 -14.96 7.35
CA PRO A 69 11.36 -13.71 6.92
C PRO A 69 11.94 -12.52 7.69
N GLN A 70 12.57 -11.59 6.97
CA GLN A 70 13.23 -10.41 7.54
C GLN A 70 12.40 -9.13 7.38
N GLN A 71 11.65 -9.04 6.30
CA GLN A 71 10.94 -7.82 5.94
C GLN A 71 9.62 -8.14 5.26
N ILE A 72 8.70 -7.18 5.35
CA ILE A 72 7.47 -7.15 4.56
C ILE A 72 7.53 -5.96 3.61
N VAL A 73 7.31 -6.23 2.34
CA VAL A 73 7.21 -5.23 1.28
C VAL A 73 5.76 -5.06 0.90
N THR A 74 5.30 -3.82 0.92
CA THR A 74 3.99 -3.44 0.41
C THR A 74 4.17 -2.54 -0.79
N MET A 75 3.51 -2.85 -1.91
CA MET A 75 3.57 -2.03 -3.10
C MET A 75 2.19 -1.75 -3.70
N ILE A 76 2.08 -0.62 -4.37
CA ILE A 76 0.93 -0.22 -5.18
C ILE A 76 1.42 -0.01 -6.61
N VAL A 77 0.77 -0.69 -7.54
CA VAL A 77 1.05 -0.62 -8.97
C VAL A 77 -0.11 0.10 -9.65
N SER A 78 0.18 0.92 -10.66
CA SER A 78 -0.83 1.51 -11.53
C SER A 78 -0.52 1.16 -12.97
N LEU A 79 -1.53 0.71 -13.70
CA LEU A 79 -1.42 0.40 -15.12
C LEU A 79 -2.06 1.52 -15.92
N GLN A 80 -1.28 2.13 -16.82
CA GLN A 80 -1.79 3.07 -17.79
C GLN A 80 -2.31 2.29 -18.99
N VAL A 81 -3.53 2.58 -19.40
CA VAL A 81 -4.20 1.96 -20.56
C VAL A 81 -4.72 3.04 -21.50
N ASN A 82 -4.98 2.65 -22.76
CA ASN A 82 -5.37 3.59 -23.81
C ASN A 82 -6.77 4.15 -23.60
N ASP A 83 -7.70 3.31 -23.16
CA ASP A 83 -9.10 3.68 -23.05
C ASP A 83 -9.83 2.94 -21.90
N THR A 84 -11.11 3.25 -21.75
CA THR A 84 -11.97 2.63 -20.72
C THR A 84 -12.23 1.15 -20.99
N ASN A 85 -12.28 0.71 -22.25
CA ASN A 85 -12.49 -0.68 -22.60
C ASN A 85 -11.27 -1.55 -22.17
N ASP A 86 -10.06 -1.04 -22.37
CA ASP A 86 -8.85 -1.69 -21.87
C ASP A 86 -8.78 -1.66 -20.34
N SER A 87 -9.26 -0.59 -19.69
CA SER A 87 -9.43 -0.52 -18.24
C SER A 87 -10.33 -1.64 -17.72
N ASP A 88 -11.45 -1.89 -18.37
CA ASP A 88 -12.38 -2.95 -17.98
C ASP A 88 -11.77 -4.35 -18.18
N LYS A 89 -11.01 -4.57 -19.25
CA LYS A 89 -10.23 -5.80 -19.44
C LYS A 89 -9.24 -6.02 -18.30
N VAL A 90 -8.49 -4.99 -17.92
CA VAL A 90 -7.56 -5.06 -16.79
C VAL A 90 -8.31 -5.41 -15.51
N ARG A 91 -9.44 -4.73 -15.21
CA ARG A 91 -10.24 -4.99 -14.00
C ARG A 91 -10.73 -6.44 -13.92
N GLN A 92 -11.15 -7.02 -15.02
CA GLN A 92 -11.56 -8.43 -15.10
C GLN A 92 -10.41 -9.40 -14.82
N GLN A 93 -9.17 -9.02 -15.14
CA GLN A 93 -7.98 -9.84 -14.97
C GLN A 93 -7.21 -9.52 -13.66
N LEU A 94 -7.70 -8.60 -12.82
CA LEU A 94 -7.03 -8.19 -11.58
C LEU A 94 -6.57 -9.36 -10.69
N PRO A 95 -7.39 -10.39 -10.42
CA PRO A 95 -6.94 -11.50 -9.58
C PRO A 95 -5.76 -12.26 -10.19
N ARG A 96 -5.76 -12.44 -11.51
CA ARG A 96 -4.67 -13.12 -12.23
C ARG A 96 -3.40 -12.28 -12.28
N LEU A 97 -3.55 -10.95 -12.43
CA LEU A 97 -2.44 -10.01 -12.39
C LEU A 97 -1.76 -10.02 -11.03
N ILE A 98 -2.55 -9.91 -9.95
CA ILE A 98 -2.02 -9.94 -8.58
C ILE A 98 -1.27 -11.24 -8.31
N ASP A 99 -1.86 -12.38 -8.65
CA ASP A 99 -1.22 -13.69 -8.49
C ASP A 99 0.09 -13.80 -9.31
N SER A 100 0.08 -13.31 -10.55
CA SER A 100 1.28 -13.29 -11.40
C SER A 100 2.38 -12.40 -10.82
N TYR A 101 2.03 -11.22 -10.28
CA TYR A 101 3.01 -10.33 -9.62
C TYR A 101 3.60 -10.98 -8.37
N MET A 102 2.76 -11.61 -7.55
CA MET A 102 3.23 -12.33 -6.39
C MET A 102 4.22 -13.43 -6.78
N ARG A 103 3.91 -14.25 -7.77
CA ARG A 103 4.82 -15.31 -8.28
C ARG A 103 6.11 -14.73 -8.89
N ALA A 104 6.00 -13.63 -9.61
CA ALA A 104 7.16 -13.00 -10.27
C ALA A 104 8.18 -12.43 -9.26
N LEU A 105 7.70 -12.05 -8.08
CA LEU A 105 8.48 -11.36 -7.06
C LEU A 105 8.79 -12.23 -5.83
N TYR A 106 7.93 -13.21 -5.51
CA TYR A 106 8.11 -14.08 -4.35
C TYR A 106 9.44 -14.84 -4.41
N GLY A 107 10.20 -14.78 -3.32
CA GLY A 107 11.51 -15.40 -3.22
C GLY A 107 12.60 -14.79 -4.12
N LYS A 108 12.31 -13.65 -4.78
CA LYS A 108 13.26 -12.92 -5.63
C LYS A 108 13.58 -11.52 -5.11
N LEU A 109 12.93 -11.12 -4.04
CA LEU A 109 13.25 -9.91 -3.28
C LEU A 109 14.25 -10.28 -2.18
N ASP A 110 15.40 -10.80 -2.58
CA ASP A 110 16.52 -11.18 -1.73
C ASP A 110 17.60 -10.09 -1.72
N SER A 111 18.72 -10.37 -1.10
CA SER A 111 19.87 -9.46 -1.05
C SER A 111 20.40 -9.06 -2.43
N ASN A 112 20.18 -9.88 -3.47
CA ASN A 112 20.61 -9.59 -4.83
C ASN A 112 19.68 -8.61 -5.56
N SER A 113 18.42 -8.52 -5.16
CA SER A 113 17.44 -7.56 -5.67
C SER A 113 17.36 -6.29 -4.81
N MET A 114 18.17 -6.20 -3.75
CA MET A 114 18.29 -5.03 -2.90
C MET A 114 19.53 -4.24 -3.25
N ARG A 115 19.37 -2.95 -3.53
CA ARG A 115 20.49 -2.03 -3.69
C ARG A 115 21.18 -1.85 -2.33
N ASN A 116 22.47 -2.22 -2.24
CA ASN A 116 23.27 -2.22 -1.01
C ASN A 116 22.72 -3.14 0.11
N GLY A 117 21.95 -4.18 -0.24
CA GLY A 117 21.41 -5.14 0.74
C GLY A 117 20.29 -4.61 1.65
N VAL A 118 19.83 -3.36 1.46
CA VAL A 118 18.86 -2.71 2.37
C VAL A 118 17.61 -2.22 1.64
N VAL A 119 17.74 -1.70 0.42
CA VAL A 119 16.64 -1.05 -0.29
C VAL A 119 16.30 -1.84 -1.56
N ILE A 120 15.01 -2.09 -1.78
CA ILE A 120 14.54 -2.77 -2.99
C ILE A 120 14.88 -1.98 -4.24
N ASP A 121 15.41 -2.66 -5.23
CA ASP A 121 15.61 -2.12 -6.57
C ASP A 121 14.25 -1.99 -7.28
N VAL A 122 13.75 -0.76 -7.35
CA VAL A 122 12.47 -0.43 -7.98
C VAL A 122 12.47 -0.79 -9.47
N ASP A 123 13.60 -0.63 -10.15
CA ASP A 123 13.72 -0.97 -11.58
C ASP A 123 13.60 -2.48 -11.78
N PHE A 124 14.17 -3.28 -10.88
CA PHE A 124 13.99 -4.73 -10.90
C PHE A 124 12.52 -5.11 -10.74
N VAL A 125 11.83 -4.51 -9.75
CA VAL A 125 10.40 -4.74 -9.52
C VAL A 125 9.59 -4.33 -10.76
N LYS A 126 9.84 -3.12 -11.31
CA LYS A 126 9.15 -2.62 -12.52
C LYS A 126 9.30 -3.59 -13.68
N ARG A 127 10.52 -4.04 -13.97
CA ARG A 127 10.76 -5.02 -15.05
C ARG A 127 9.99 -6.33 -14.85
N LYS A 128 9.95 -6.86 -13.62
CA LYS A 128 9.23 -8.12 -13.31
C LYS A 128 7.72 -7.96 -13.46
N VAL A 129 7.17 -6.88 -12.92
CA VAL A 129 5.74 -6.56 -13.00
C VAL A 129 5.32 -6.29 -14.44
N THR A 130 6.11 -5.52 -15.22
CA THR A 130 5.83 -5.27 -16.64
C THR A 130 5.75 -6.58 -17.43
N LYS A 131 6.76 -7.45 -17.25
CA LYS A 131 6.77 -8.75 -17.93
C LYS A 131 5.54 -9.59 -17.57
N ALA A 132 5.19 -9.67 -16.29
CA ALA A 132 4.02 -10.41 -15.82
C ALA A 132 2.70 -9.80 -16.34
N THR A 133 2.65 -8.47 -16.49
CA THR A 133 1.50 -7.78 -17.09
C THR A 133 1.33 -8.16 -18.56
N GLU A 134 2.41 -8.14 -19.34
CA GLU A 134 2.40 -8.52 -20.76
C GLU A 134 2.00 -9.98 -20.97
N GLU A 135 2.42 -10.87 -20.07
CA GLU A 135 2.06 -12.30 -20.14
C GLU A 135 0.56 -12.55 -19.92
N ILE A 136 -0.10 -11.74 -19.10
CA ILE A 136 -1.54 -11.88 -18.77
C ILE A 136 -2.41 -11.09 -19.74
N MET A 137 -2.05 -9.84 -20.03
CA MET A 137 -2.88 -8.91 -20.80
C MET A 137 -2.58 -8.97 -22.30
N GLY A 138 -1.42 -9.50 -22.69
CA GLY A 138 -0.90 -9.35 -24.04
C GLY A 138 -0.25 -7.98 -24.26
N LYS A 139 0.49 -7.88 -25.35
CA LYS A 139 1.15 -6.62 -25.73
C LYS A 139 0.13 -5.60 -26.23
N GLY A 140 0.29 -4.35 -25.83
CA GLY A 140 -0.46 -3.21 -26.34
C GLY A 140 -1.75 -2.88 -25.59
N VAL A 141 -2.23 -3.69 -24.65
CA VAL A 141 -3.36 -3.37 -23.77
C VAL A 141 -2.96 -2.41 -22.68
N VAL A 142 -1.77 -2.62 -22.10
CA VAL A 142 -1.18 -1.74 -21.09
C VAL A 142 -0.03 -0.98 -21.75
N GLU A 143 -0.11 0.35 -21.71
CA GLU A 143 0.94 1.23 -22.25
C GLU A 143 2.13 1.30 -21.32
N GLU A 144 1.86 1.50 -20.02
CA GLU A 144 2.92 1.65 -19.02
C GLU A 144 2.52 1.06 -17.67
N VAL A 145 3.51 0.49 -17.00
CA VAL A 145 3.44 0.04 -15.61
C VAL A 145 4.14 1.06 -14.72
N LEU A 146 3.40 1.61 -13.77
CA LEU A 146 3.85 2.62 -12.82
C LEU A 146 3.87 2.03 -11.42
N ILE A 147 4.99 2.16 -10.72
CA ILE A 147 5.08 1.83 -9.30
C ILE A 147 4.77 3.11 -8.52
N GLN A 148 3.60 3.19 -7.90
CA GLN A 148 3.16 4.37 -7.15
C GLN A 148 3.79 4.46 -5.78
N ALA A 149 3.92 3.32 -5.11
CA ALA A 149 4.50 3.26 -3.78
C ALA A 149 5.16 1.91 -3.54
N ILE A 150 6.30 1.93 -2.85
CA ILE A 150 6.91 0.76 -2.23
C ILE A 150 7.26 1.14 -0.80
N SER A 151 6.79 0.34 0.15
CA SER A 151 7.07 0.47 1.56
C SER A 151 7.68 -0.82 2.07
N GLN A 152 8.74 -0.72 2.88
CA GLN A 152 9.42 -1.83 3.52
C GLN A 152 9.28 -1.69 5.03
N ARG A 153 8.99 -2.80 5.70
CA ARG A 153 8.94 -2.87 7.15
C ARG A 153 9.68 -4.14 7.60
N GLN A 154 10.56 -4.00 8.56
CA GLN A 154 11.19 -5.14 9.24
C GLN A 154 10.17 -5.87 10.11
N VAL A 155 10.34 -7.18 10.24
CA VAL A 155 9.49 -8.07 11.05
C VAL A 155 10.15 -8.32 12.40
#